data_40a96f54860f43e5996286ec82ad55b2
#
_entry.id   40a96f54860f43e5996286ec82ad55b2
#
_cell.length_a   1.000
_cell.length_b   1.000
_cell.length_c   1.000
_cell.angle_alpha   90.00
_cell.angle_beta   90.00
_cell.angle_gamma   90.00
#
_symmetry.space_group_name_H-M   'P 1'
#
loop_
_entity.id
_entity.type
_entity.pdbx_description
1 polymer ?
#
loop_
_entity_poly.entity_id
_entity_poly.type
_entity_poly.pdbx_seq_one_letter_code
_entity_poly.pdbx_strand_id
1 'polypeptide(L)'
;MDIRQLEYFVEVAKQLSFTRAATTLHISQPSLSKAIQNMEANLGVPLFYRSSKQLELTDAGQVVLTNAHQILNAFENLHTELTDIMELKTGKLRVGIPPIVGAEFFSKLITEYKEHYPFIEIALTEVGSKSIRTKIDSGELDIGLVCSATSPNAHLETMQFLNDPLHAIIHEDHPL
;
A
#
# COMPACT_ATOMS: atom_id res chain seq x y z
N MET A 1 12.49 17.42 8.87
CA MET A 1 11.95 16.21 8.25
C MET A 1 11.71 16.52 6.78
N ASP A 2 12.11 15.64 5.88
CA ASP A 2 11.97 15.77 4.43
C ASP A 2 11.42 14.45 3.81
N ILE A 3 11.07 14.49 2.53
CA ILE A 3 10.47 13.35 1.81
C ILE A 3 11.41 12.14 1.82
N ARG A 4 12.71 12.35 1.62
CA ARG A 4 13.70 11.27 1.63
C ARG A 4 13.79 10.57 3.01
N GLN A 5 13.66 11.32 4.09
CA GLN A 5 13.60 10.73 5.43
C GLN A 5 12.34 9.89 5.64
N LEU A 6 11.20 10.28 5.06
CA LEU A 6 9.98 9.46 5.07
C LEU A 6 10.15 8.17 4.27
N GLU A 7 10.75 8.24 3.07
CA GLU A 7 11.08 7.04 2.28
C GLU A 7 11.97 6.08 3.05
N TYR A 8 13.02 6.59 3.68
CA TYR A 8 13.94 5.80 4.50
C TYR A 8 13.22 5.15 5.69
N PHE A 9 12.37 5.89 6.36
CA PHE A 9 11.60 5.39 7.48
C PHE A 9 10.65 4.26 7.06
N VAL A 10 9.89 4.46 5.98
CA VAL A 10 8.96 3.46 5.43
C VAL A 10 9.71 2.18 5.04
N GLU A 11 10.87 2.29 4.39
CA GLU A 11 11.64 1.10 4.00
C GLU A 11 12.20 0.37 5.23
N VAL A 12 12.68 1.07 6.27
CA VAL A 12 13.11 0.45 7.53
C VAL A 12 11.93 -0.24 8.23
N ALA A 13 10.76 0.38 8.26
CA ALA A 13 9.55 -0.18 8.84
C ALA A 13 9.09 -1.46 8.12
N LYS A 14 9.16 -1.46 6.80
CA LYS A 14 8.84 -2.61 5.94
C LYS A 14 9.78 -3.79 6.16
N GLN A 15 11.09 -3.53 6.22
CA GLN A 15 12.11 -4.58 6.35
C GLN A 15 12.34 -5.03 7.79
N LEU A 16 11.96 -4.22 8.77
CA LEU A 16 12.32 -4.38 10.18
C LEU A 16 13.82 -4.68 10.36
N SER A 17 14.65 -4.05 9.52
CA SER A 17 16.12 -4.24 9.48
C SER A 17 16.80 -3.06 8.79
N PHE A 18 17.64 -2.33 9.51
CA PHE A 18 18.43 -1.25 8.95
C PHE A 18 19.39 -1.72 7.85
N THR A 19 19.95 -2.90 7.99
CA THR A 19 20.90 -3.44 7.01
C THR A 19 20.20 -3.78 5.70
N ARG A 20 19.06 -4.48 5.75
CA ARG A 20 18.27 -4.82 4.56
C ARG A 20 17.72 -3.58 3.88
N ALA A 21 17.14 -2.65 4.65
CA ALA A 21 16.64 -1.39 4.12
C ALA A 21 17.74 -0.56 3.44
N ALA A 22 18.94 -0.47 4.03
CA ALA A 22 20.07 0.22 3.45
C ALA A 22 20.50 -0.40 2.11
N THR A 23 20.49 -1.74 2.02
CA THR A 23 20.76 -2.46 0.76
C THR A 23 19.73 -2.13 -0.30
N THR A 24 18.43 -2.16 0.03
CA THR A 24 17.33 -1.82 -0.89
C THR A 24 17.42 -0.37 -1.36
N LEU A 25 17.77 0.54 -0.46
CA LEU A 25 17.90 1.98 -0.75
C LEU A 25 19.24 2.36 -1.40
N HIS A 26 20.15 1.41 -1.60
CA HIS A 26 21.49 1.62 -2.14
C HIS A 26 22.32 2.69 -1.40
N ILE A 27 22.18 2.71 -0.06
CA ILE A 27 22.95 3.62 0.82
C ILE A 27 23.68 2.84 1.92
N SER A 28 24.61 3.50 2.61
CA SER A 28 25.26 2.89 3.76
C SER A 28 24.33 2.81 4.98
N GLN A 29 24.40 1.69 5.72
CA GLN A 29 23.60 1.50 6.94
C GLN A 29 23.85 2.61 7.99
N PRO A 30 25.09 3.12 8.21
CA PRO A 30 25.30 4.25 9.11
C PRO A 30 24.57 5.53 8.66
N SER A 31 24.54 5.81 7.36
CA SER A 31 23.82 6.97 6.80
C SER A 31 22.32 6.84 7.03
N LEU A 32 21.75 5.67 6.76
CA LEU A 32 20.33 5.39 7.03
C LEU A 32 19.99 5.54 8.52
N SER A 33 20.82 4.93 9.40
CA SER A 33 20.61 5.02 10.85
C SER A 33 20.65 6.47 11.36
N LYS A 34 21.57 7.28 10.84
CA LYS A 34 21.68 8.70 11.18
C LYS A 34 20.47 9.50 10.68
N ALA A 35 19.98 9.22 9.49
CA ALA A 35 18.81 9.88 8.93
C ALA A 35 17.56 9.63 9.81
N ILE A 36 17.36 8.38 10.23
CA ILE A 36 16.23 8.02 11.13
C ILE A 36 16.41 8.67 12.51
N GLN A 37 17.63 8.67 13.09
CA GLN A 37 17.88 9.35 14.35
C GLN A 37 17.59 10.85 14.27
N ASN A 38 17.97 11.51 13.18
CA ASN A 38 17.65 12.93 12.96
C ASN A 38 16.13 13.15 12.84
N MET A 39 15.42 12.23 12.18
CA MET A 39 13.96 12.28 12.09
C MET A 39 13.32 12.13 13.48
N GLU A 40 13.73 11.16 14.28
CA GLU A 40 13.27 10.96 15.67
C GLU A 40 13.55 12.19 16.53
N ALA A 41 14.75 12.77 16.40
CA ALA A 41 15.12 13.99 17.12
C ALA A 41 14.25 15.20 16.74
N ASN A 42 13.94 15.35 15.44
CA ASN A 42 13.06 16.42 14.95
C ASN A 42 11.61 16.26 15.44
N LEU A 43 11.13 15.02 15.57
CA LEU A 43 9.79 14.71 16.06
C LEU A 43 9.70 14.68 17.59
N GLY A 44 10.84 14.59 18.28
CA GLY A 44 10.93 14.51 19.73
C GLY A 44 10.49 13.18 20.34
N VAL A 45 10.28 12.14 19.49
CA VAL A 45 9.82 10.82 19.92
C VAL A 45 10.56 9.71 19.15
N PRO A 46 10.86 8.56 19.80
CA PRO A 46 11.42 7.42 19.10
C PRO A 46 10.33 6.76 18.22
N LEU A 47 10.71 6.36 17.02
CA LEU A 47 9.85 5.67 16.08
C LEU A 47 10.05 4.15 16.10
N PHE A 48 11.21 3.70 16.57
CA PHE A 48 11.56 2.29 16.68
C PHE A 48 12.00 1.94 18.10
N TYR A 49 11.55 0.77 18.58
CA TYR A 49 12.17 0.08 19.69
C TYR A 49 13.43 -0.63 19.19
N ARG A 50 14.59 -0.25 19.76
CA ARG A 50 15.88 -0.83 19.41
C ARG A 50 16.29 -1.85 20.48
N SER A 51 15.78 -3.07 20.42
CA SER A 51 16.26 -4.14 21.28
C SER A 51 17.40 -4.92 20.58
N SER A 52 18.22 -5.62 21.34
CA SER A 52 19.31 -6.43 20.78
C SER A 52 18.82 -7.63 19.95
N LYS A 53 17.53 -7.93 19.95
CA LYS A 53 16.97 -9.11 19.28
C LYS A 53 15.99 -8.76 18.15
N GLN A 54 15.28 -7.63 18.22
CA GLN A 54 14.27 -7.27 17.23
C GLN A 54 14.16 -5.75 17.09
N LEU A 55 13.88 -5.31 15.87
CA LEU A 55 13.48 -3.95 15.55
C LEU A 55 11.97 -3.92 15.40
N GLU A 56 11.29 -3.10 16.18
CA GLU A 56 9.83 -2.98 16.17
C GLU A 56 9.43 -1.49 16.12
N LEU A 57 8.28 -1.20 15.53
CA LEU A 57 7.73 0.16 15.57
C LEU A 57 7.18 0.48 16.97
N THR A 58 7.37 1.72 17.39
CA THR A 58 6.63 2.30 18.52
C THR A 58 5.21 2.68 18.09
N ASP A 59 4.31 3.01 19.03
CA ASP A 59 2.99 3.58 18.71
C ASP A 59 3.13 4.85 17.88
N ALA A 60 4.10 5.71 18.20
CA ALA A 60 4.44 6.89 17.42
C ALA A 60 4.93 6.51 16.01
N GLY A 61 5.76 5.47 15.91
CA GLY A 61 6.21 4.91 14.64
C GLY A 61 5.04 4.44 13.76
N GLN A 62 4.04 3.79 14.36
CA GLN A 62 2.86 3.34 13.63
C GLN A 62 2.03 4.50 13.08
N VAL A 63 1.84 5.55 13.88
CA VAL A 63 1.17 6.79 13.43
C VAL A 63 1.95 7.45 12.29
N VAL A 64 3.28 7.55 12.44
CA VAL A 64 4.13 8.14 11.40
C VAL A 64 4.10 7.29 10.12
N LEU A 65 4.08 5.95 10.22
CA LEU A 65 4.03 5.07 9.06
C LEU A 65 2.77 5.30 8.22
N THR A 66 1.60 5.36 8.88
CA THR A 66 0.33 5.62 8.21
C THR A 66 0.35 6.97 7.47
N ASN A 67 0.81 8.01 8.13
CA ASN A 67 0.87 9.35 7.52
C ASN A 67 1.99 9.48 6.47
N ALA A 68 3.11 8.78 6.65
CA ALA A 68 4.21 8.76 5.67
C ALA A 68 3.75 8.21 4.33
N HIS A 69 2.98 7.12 4.30
CA HIS A 69 2.40 6.59 3.07
C HIS A 69 1.50 7.61 2.37
N GLN A 70 0.64 8.31 3.11
CA GLN A 70 -0.23 9.34 2.54
C GLN A 70 0.56 10.50 1.94
N ILE A 71 1.60 10.98 2.64
CA ILE A 71 2.45 12.07 2.18
C ILE A 71 3.23 11.66 0.92
N LEU A 72 3.84 10.48 0.92
CA LEU A 72 4.60 9.98 -0.23
C LEU A 72 3.70 9.78 -1.44
N ASN A 73 2.47 9.29 -1.24
CA ASN A 73 1.48 9.16 -2.30
C ASN A 73 1.07 10.51 -2.87
N ALA A 74 0.78 11.49 -1.99
CA ALA A 74 0.43 12.83 -2.43
C ALA A 74 1.56 13.49 -3.21
N PHE A 75 2.81 13.23 -2.82
CA PHE A 75 3.99 13.72 -3.52
C PHE A 75 4.16 13.07 -4.91
N GLU A 76 3.94 11.75 -5.03
CA GLU A 76 3.91 11.06 -6.33
C GLU A 76 2.76 11.55 -7.22
N ASN A 77 1.56 11.76 -6.65
CA ASN A 77 0.40 12.25 -7.38
C ASN A 77 0.62 13.67 -7.93
N LEU A 78 1.34 14.55 -7.22
CA LEU A 78 1.69 15.86 -7.71
C LEU A 78 2.43 15.79 -9.04
N HIS A 79 3.37 14.88 -9.20
CA HIS A 79 4.06 14.66 -10.46
C HIS A 79 3.12 14.18 -11.57
N THR A 80 2.18 13.31 -11.22
CA THR A 80 1.19 12.78 -12.15
C THR A 80 0.24 13.89 -12.63
N GLU A 81 -0.29 14.70 -11.72
CA GLU A 81 -1.18 15.82 -12.06
C GLU A 81 -0.49 16.86 -12.93
N LEU A 82 0.78 17.19 -12.67
CA LEU A 82 1.56 18.07 -13.51
C LEU A 82 1.80 17.48 -14.91
N THR A 83 1.97 16.17 -14.97
CA THR A 83 2.18 15.43 -16.22
C THR A 83 0.89 15.38 -17.04
N ASP A 84 -0.27 15.23 -16.40
CA ASP A 84 -1.59 15.29 -17.05
C ASP A 84 -1.87 16.66 -17.66
N ILE A 85 -1.45 17.73 -16.99
CA ILE A 85 -1.54 19.11 -17.54
C ILE A 85 -0.68 19.24 -18.80
N MET A 86 0.41 18.51 -18.92
CA MET A 86 1.32 18.49 -20.07
C MET A 86 0.91 17.44 -21.15
N GLU A 87 -0.31 16.88 -21.10
CA GLU A 87 -0.82 15.80 -21.96
C GLU A 87 -0.05 14.46 -21.85
N LEU A 88 0.82 14.32 -20.88
CA LEU A 88 1.52 13.07 -20.60
C LEU A 88 0.71 12.26 -19.59
N LYS A 89 -0.29 11.52 -20.04
CA LYS A 89 -1.16 10.64 -19.21
C LYS A 89 -0.37 9.46 -18.61
N THR A 90 0.63 9.76 -17.81
CA THR A 90 1.46 8.77 -17.13
C THR A 90 1.14 8.75 -15.63
N GLY A 91 1.26 7.61 -15.02
CA GLY A 91 1.02 7.47 -13.58
C GLY A 91 1.14 6.03 -13.14
N LYS A 92 0.92 5.81 -11.83
CA LYS A 92 0.92 4.49 -11.23
C LYS A 92 -0.36 4.29 -10.43
N LEU A 93 -1.11 3.24 -10.77
CA LEU A 93 -2.31 2.82 -10.06
C LEU A 93 -2.00 1.56 -9.24
N ARG A 94 -2.10 1.68 -7.92
CA ARG A 94 -1.88 0.57 -6.98
C ARG A 94 -3.21 -0.07 -6.63
N VAL A 95 -3.40 -1.30 -7.07
CA VAL A 95 -4.68 -2.02 -6.96
C VAL A 95 -4.54 -3.23 -6.05
N GLY A 96 -5.38 -3.32 -5.03
CA GLY A 96 -5.52 -4.50 -4.19
C GLY A 96 -6.60 -5.43 -4.72
N ILE A 97 -6.30 -6.72 -4.86
CA ILE A 97 -7.28 -7.73 -5.26
C ILE A 97 -7.27 -8.91 -4.28
N PRO A 98 -8.43 -9.49 -3.95
CA PRO A 98 -8.47 -10.72 -3.17
C PRO A 98 -8.17 -11.92 -4.08
N PRO A 99 -7.52 -12.98 -3.55
CA PRO A 99 -7.19 -14.19 -4.32
C PRO A 99 -8.38 -14.83 -5.03
N ILE A 100 -9.58 -14.69 -4.45
CA ILE A 100 -10.81 -15.29 -4.99
C ILE A 100 -11.33 -14.61 -6.27
N VAL A 101 -10.90 -13.37 -6.56
CA VAL A 101 -11.39 -12.63 -7.75
C VAL A 101 -10.80 -13.17 -9.06
N GLY A 102 -9.85 -14.08 -8.98
CA GLY A 102 -9.30 -14.82 -10.11
C GLY A 102 -8.56 -13.97 -11.15
N ALA A 103 -7.45 -14.50 -11.62
CA ALA A 103 -6.61 -13.84 -12.61
C ALA A 103 -7.35 -13.61 -13.95
N GLU A 104 -8.37 -14.40 -14.26
CA GLU A 104 -9.08 -14.34 -15.55
C GLU A 104 -9.95 -13.09 -15.68
N PHE A 105 -10.74 -12.76 -14.65
CA PHE A 105 -11.56 -11.56 -14.64
C PHE A 105 -10.68 -10.30 -14.68
N PHE A 106 -9.63 -10.30 -13.87
CA PHE A 106 -8.77 -9.13 -13.73
C PHE A 106 -7.88 -8.92 -14.96
N SER A 107 -7.47 -9.99 -15.64
CA SER A 107 -6.67 -9.90 -16.88
C SER A 107 -7.41 -9.16 -17.99
N LYS A 108 -8.70 -9.41 -18.16
CA LYS A 108 -9.52 -8.71 -19.15
C LYS A 108 -9.63 -7.22 -18.84
N LEU A 109 -9.92 -6.90 -17.58
CA LEU A 109 -10.05 -5.52 -17.11
C LEU A 109 -8.75 -4.74 -17.30
N ILE A 110 -7.61 -5.34 -16.94
CA ILE A 110 -6.29 -4.70 -17.13
C ILE A 110 -5.99 -4.49 -18.61
N THR A 111 -6.28 -5.48 -19.46
CA THR A 111 -6.03 -5.35 -20.89
C THR A 111 -6.81 -4.19 -21.47
N GLU A 112 -8.11 -4.12 -21.21
CA GLU A 112 -8.98 -3.04 -21.67
C GLU A 112 -8.53 -1.67 -21.11
N TYR A 113 -8.14 -1.62 -19.83
CA TYR A 113 -7.62 -0.41 -19.22
C TYR A 113 -6.32 0.05 -19.88
N LYS A 114 -5.40 -0.86 -20.17
CA LYS A 114 -4.11 -0.59 -20.82
C LYS A 114 -4.27 -0.12 -22.28
N GLU A 115 -5.30 -0.56 -22.97
CA GLU A 115 -5.62 -0.08 -24.33
C GLU A 115 -6.02 1.40 -24.30
N HIS A 116 -6.74 1.86 -23.25
CA HIS A 116 -7.17 3.25 -23.12
C HIS A 116 -6.10 4.13 -22.44
N TYR A 117 -5.30 3.57 -21.54
CA TYR A 117 -4.31 4.28 -20.73
C TYR A 117 -2.95 3.57 -20.77
N PRO A 118 -2.27 3.54 -21.92
CA PRO A 118 -1.05 2.73 -22.12
C PRO A 118 0.13 3.15 -21.25
N PHE A 119 0.15 4.40 -20.80
CA PHE A 119 1.26 4.95 -19.99
C PHE A 119 1.01 4.90 -18.49
N ILE A 120 -0.12 4.35 -18.03
CA ILE A 120 -0.36 4.12 -16.61
C ILE A 120 0.21 2.76 -16.21
N GLU A 121 1.13 2.75 -15.25
CA GLU A 121 1.62 1.52 -14.61
C GLU A 121 0.56 1.00 -13.62
N ILE A 122 0.14 -0.25 -13.75
CA ILE A 122 -0.73 -0.91 -12.78
C ILE A 122 0.11 -1.82 -11.90
N ALA A 123 0.16 -1.53 -10.60
CA ALA A 123 0.80 -2.35 -9.59
C ALA A 123 -0.26 -3.15 -8.83
N LEU A 124 -0.27 -4.47 -9.00
CA LEU A 124 -1.21 -5.37 -8.35
C LEU A 124 -0.65 -5.90 -7.03
N THR A 125 -1.50 -5.90 -6.01
CA THR A 125 -1.22 -6.53 -4.72
C THR A 125 -2.34 -7.51 -4.39
N GLU A 126 -1.99 -8.80 -4.30
CA GLU A 126 -2.93 -9.87 -3.99
C GLU A 126 -2.94 -10.13 -2.49
N VAL A 127 -4.01 -9.71 -1.80
CA VAL A 127 -4.18 -9.88 -0.35
C VAL A 127 -5.67 -9.95 0.01
N GLY A 128 -6.00 -10.46 1.21
CA GLY A 128 -7.40 -10.57 1.64
C GLY A 128 -8.10 -9.21 1.82
N SER A 129 -9.44 -9.19 1.67
CA SER A 129 -10.29 -7.99 1.70
C SER A 129 -10.08 -7.09 2.92
N LYS A 130 -9.79 -7.64 4.09
CA LYS A 130 -9.49 -6.87 5.31
C LYS A 130 -8.17 -6.10 5.16
N SER A 131 -7.13 -6.76 4.65
CA SER A 131 -5.82 -6.16 4.41
C SER A 131 -5.89 -5.08 3.33
N ILE A 132 -6.70 -5.29 2.28
CA ILE A 132 -6.93 -4.28 1.23
C ILE A 132 -7.46 -2.98 1.84
N ARG A 133 -8.49 -3.07 2.69
CA ARG A 133 -9.06 -1.88 3.35
C ARG A 133 -8.02 -1.14 4.19
N THR A 134 -7.27 -1.85 5.01
CA THR A 134 -6.19 -1.25 5.82
C THR A 134 -5.14 -0.56 4.94
N LYS A 135 -4.78 -1.18 3.81
CA LYS A 135 -3.79 -0.63 2.88
C LYS A 135 -4.29 0.59 2.11
N ILE A 136 -5.60 0.69 1.85
CA ILE A 136 -6.21 1.90 1.29
C ILE A 136 -6.23 3.00 2.35
N ASP A 137 -6.65 2.71 3.59
CA ASP A 137 -6.65 3.66 4.70
C ASP A 137 -5.25 4.23 4.99
N SER A 138 -4.19 3.41 4.85
CA SER A 138 -2.80 3.84 5.01
C SER A 138 -2.21 4.53 3.77
N GLY A 139 -2.92 4.55 2.64
CA GLY A 139 -2.41 5.10 1.39
C GLY A 139 -1.38 4.22 0.67
N GLU A 140 -1.24 2.94 1.06
CA GLU A 140 -0.41 1.97 0.33
C GLU A 140 -1.07 1.50 -0.98
N LEU A 141 -2.40 1.54 -1.05
CA LEU A 141 -3.20 1.24 -2.24
C LEU A 141 -4.11 2.42 -2.57
N ASP A 142 -4.38 2.60 -3.85
CA ASP A 142 -5.27 3.65 -4.35
C ASP A 142 -6.69 3.14 -4.47
N ILE A 143 -6.88 1.90 -4.91
CA ILE A 143 -8.16 1.22 -5.07
C ILE A 143 -8.05 -0.25 -4.68
N GLY A 144 -9.16 -0.86 -4.31
CA GLY A 144 -9.19 -2.29 -3.99
C GLY A 144 -10.53 -2.93 -4.24
N LEU A 145 -10.49 -4.16 -4.69
CA LEU A 145 -11.65 -5.04 -4.75
C LEU A 145 -11.83 -5.74 -3.40
N VAL A 146 -13.06 -5.87 -2.94
CA VAL A 146 -13.38 -6.58 -1.70
C VAL A 146 -14.63 -7.44 -1.90
N CYS A 147 -14.58 -8.67 -1.42
CA CYS A 147 -15.68 -9.64 -1.57
C CYS A 147 -16.71 -9.55 -0.44
N SER A 148 -16.98 -8.37 0.09
CA SER A 148 -18.02 -8.18 1.11
C SER A 148 -18.33 -6.71 1.31
N ALA A 149 -19.60 -6.40 1.40
CA ALA A 149 -20.12 -5.06 1.66
C ALA A 149 -20.08 -4.67 3.16
N THR A 150 -19.42 -5.45 4.01
CA THR A 150 -19.48 -5.25 5.45
C THR A 150 -18.74 -4.02 5.93
N SER A 151 -19.49 -3.19 6.59
CA SER A 151 -19.16 -2.00 7.39
C SER A 151 -18.53 -0.86 6.59
N PRO A 152 -19.29 0.23 6.39
CA PRO A 152 -18.74 1.45 5.83
C PRO A 152 -17.69 1.99 6.82
N ASN A 153 -16.42 1.90 6.45
CA ASN A 153 -15.42 2.75 7.07
C ASN A 153 -15.78 4.18 6.67
N ALA A 154 -15.94 5.09 7.62
CA ALA A 154 -16.37 6.46 7.36
C ALA A 154 -15.43 7.25 6.42
N HIS A 155 -14.28 6.67 6.10
CA HIS A 155 -13.23 7.28 5.27
C HIS A 155 -13.07 6.64 3.88
N LEU A 156 -13.77 5.52 3.60
CA LEU A 156 -13.65 4.83 2.33
C LEU A 156 -14.96 4.93 1.54
N GLU A 157 -14.86 5.44 0.33
CA GLU A 157 -15.96 5.35 -0.63
C GLU A 157 -16.02 3.94 -1.22
N THR A 158 -17.21 3.35 -1.23
CA THR A 158 -17.42 1.99 -1.74
C THR A 158 -18.55 1.96 -2.77
N MET A 159 -18.29 1.24 -3.87
CA MET A 159 -19.26 1.00 -4.92
C MET A 159 -19.42 -0.51 -5.15
N GLN A 160 -20.64 -0.99 -5.09
CA GLN A 160 -20.94 -2.37 -5.49
C GLN A 160 -21.06 -2.43 -7.02
N PHE A 161 -20.28 -3.28 -7.66
CA PHE A 161 -20.29 -3.45 -9.11
C PHE A 161 -20.67 -4.86 -9.58
N LEU A 162 -20.61 -5.86 -8.69
CA LEU A 162 -20.97 -7.25 -8.97
C LEU A 162 -21.71 -7.85 -7.79
N ASN A 163 -22.71 -8.68 -8.06
CA ASN A 163 -23.40 -9.51 -7.08
C ASN A 163 -23.39 -10.95 -7.57
N ASP A 164 -22.54 -11.77 -6.94
CA ASP A 164 -22.38 -13.17 -7.27
C ASP A 164 -22.73 -14.03 -6.05
N PRO A 165 -23.76 -14.88 -6.12
CA PRO A 165 -24.18 -15.69 -4.98
C PRO A 165 -23.16 -16.78 -4.68
N LEU A 166 -22.94 -17.06 -3.40
CA LEU A 166 -22.17 -18.22 -2.97
C LEU A 166 -23.02 -19.49 -3.13
N HIS A 167 -22.43 -20.50 -3.78
CA HIS A 167 -23.02 -21.82 -3.90
C HIS A 167 -22.23 -22.82 -3.06
N ALA A 168 -22.96 -23.62 -2.27
CA ALA A 168 -22.37 -24.78 -1.60
C ALA A 168 -22.40 -25.99 -2.55
N ILE A 169 -21.26 -26.64 -2.72
CA ILE A 169 -21.17 -27.91 -3.44
C ILE A 169 -21.13 -28.99 -2.37
N ILE A 170 -22.12 -29.86 -2.41
CA ILE A 170 -22.27 -30.99 -1.47
C ILE A 170 -22.46 -32.28 -2.23
N HIS A 171 -22.12 -33.40 -1.62
CA HIS A 171 -22.42 -34.73 -2.16
C HIS A 171 -23.96 -34.95 -2.16
N GLU A 172 -24.48 -35.71 -3.12
CA GLU A 172 -25.92 -35.97 -3.27
C GLU A 172 -26.59 -36.56 -2.03
N ASP A 173 -25.86 -37.34 -1.24
CA ASP A 173 -26.31 -37.97 0.01
C ASP A 173 -26.07 -37.09 1.26
N HIS A 174 -25.65 -35.84 1.12
CA HIS A 174 -25.38 -34.97 2.27
C HIS A 174 -26.70 -34.55 2.94
N PRO A 175 -26.79 -34.56 4.27
CA PRO A 175 -28.02 -34.28 4.99
C PRO A 175 -28.50 -32.82 5.01
N LEU A 176 -27.80 -31.88 4.31
CA LEU A 176 -28.24 -30.51 4.08
C LEU A 176 -29.16 -30.40 2.89
#